data_2bebc0e83af8f615eb8832537d3aa6b2
#
_entry.id   2bebc0e83af8f615eb8832537d3aa6b2
#
_cell.length_a   1.000
_cell.length_b   1.000
_cell.length_c   1.000
_cell.angle_alpha   90.00
_cell.angle_beta   90.00
_cell.angle_gamma   90.00
#
_symmetry.space_group_name_H-M   'P 1'
#
loop_
_entity.id
_entity.type
_entity.pdbx_description
1 polymer ?
#
loop_
_entity_poly.entity_id
_entity_poly.type
_entity_poly.pdbx_seq_one_letter_code
_entity_poly.pdbx_strand_id
1 'polypeptide(L)'
;ALSSAASDVYKRQVTYILMVIAMFIKANFHKFTAALLSLAIVIVCIMLLIFSKECADGAFSGIEMCINVLIPSLFPFMAVSSFTVKSGISDFLGKPFGKIMKSVFGLSPCFAPILLLSVTGGYPIGAKSCNELYKSGNAGTEECKRASMFMVCAGPGFLVSFIGMSIYNDKKIGIIMLCSQILSVLITGIANKIINRGKIFVTAKGSNKIRLSFTKSLVEAVYDASKGMFSICSFVIAFSAVAGILSTVLDDGFVKTAVLSIFEVCTGVKTASSKLPVWAVAFVAGFGGICVHFQIFSVLGNLKINKLIFFCYRIIQGILTALFTYIGMLIFYDTKSVFSVGTVSGSSVYGGTAFSGIALTALMICFLFLLKNYRNN
;
A
#
# COMPACT_ATOMS: atom_id res chain seq x y z
N ALA A 1 -45.88 -40.20 15.63
CA ALA A 1 -45.97 -39.43 14.37
C ALA A 1 -46.52 -38.00 14.60
N LEU A 2 -47.59 -37.85 15.42
CA LEU A 2 -48.16 -36.53 15.76
C LEU A 2 -47.18 -35.65 16.59
N SER A 3 -46.41 -36.25 17.52
CA SER A 3 -45.41 -35.54 18.32
C SER A 3 -44.24 -35.06 17.46
N SER A 4 -43.78 -35.84 16.50
CA SER A 4 -42.73 -35.45 15.56
C SER A 4 -43.18 -34.30 14.63
N ALA A 5 -44.39 -34.39 14.10
CA ALA A 5 -44.96 -33.36 13.23
C ALA A 5 -45.17 -32.02 13.99
N ALA A 6 -45.62 -32.05 15.23
CA ALA A 6 -45.76 -30.86 16.08
C ALA A 6 -44.37 -30.21 16.41
N SER A 7 -43.34 -31.03 16.66
CA SER A 7 -41.97 -30.56 16.86
C SER A 7 -41.40 -29.86 15.61
N ASP A 8 -41.69 -30.39 14.42
CA ASP A 8 -41.20 -29.80 13.17
C ASP A 8 -41.91 -28.48 12.80
N VAL A 9 -43.24 -28.41 13.09
CA VAL A 9 -43.99 -27.15 12.93
C VAL A 9 -43.45 -26.07 13.89
N TYR A 10 -43.21 -26.42 15.16
CA TYR A 10 -42.64 -25.50 16.14
C TYR A 10 -41.25 -25.01 15.75
N LYS A 11 -40.35 -25.88 15.29
CA LYS A 11 -39.04 -25.52 14.80
C LYS A 11 -39.09 -24.53 13.62
N ARG A 12 -40.00 -24.79 12.66
CA ARG A 12 -40.23 -23.88 11.52
C ARG A 12 -40.74 -22.51 11.97
N GLN A 13 -41.65 -22.44 12.91
CA GLN A 13 -42.16 -21.18 13.48
C GLN A 13 -41.06 -20.40 14.18
N VAL A 14 -40.27 -21.05 15.03
CA VAL A 14 -39.12 -20.40 15.71
C VAL A 14 -38.10 -19.89 14.70
N THR A 15 -37.78 -20.68 13.67
CA THR A 15 -36.85 -20.25 12.61
C THR A 15 -37.39 -19.05 11.85
N TYR A 16 -38.70 -19.02 11.54
CA TYR A 16 -39.33 -17.89 10.87
C TYR A 16 -39.28 -16.60 11.72
N ILE A 17 -39.61 -16.72 13.02
CA ILE A 17 -39.55 -15.59 13.96
C ILE A 17 -38.14 -15.06 14.07
N LEU A 18 -37.12 -15.93 14.20
CA LEU A 18 -35.71 -15.53 14.24
C LEU A 18 -35.28 -14.83 12.95
N MET A 19 -35.77 -15.31 11.80
CA MET A 19 -35.47 -14.69 10.50
C MET A 19 -36.09 -13.29 10.37
N VAL A 20 -37.34 -13.11 10.83
CA VAL A 20 -38.02 -11.81 10.84
C VAL A 20 -37.32 -10.83 11.79
N ILE A 21 -36.94 -11.29 12.99
CA ILE A 21 -36.17 -10.47 13.96
C ILE A 21 -34.81 -10.07 13.35
N ALA A 22 -34.09 -10.99 12.72
CA ALA A 22 -32.82 -10.72 12.08
C ALA A 22 -32.96 -9.70 10.92
N MET A 23 -34.03 -9.81 10.13
CA MET A 23 -34.33 -8.82 9.07
C MET A 23 -34.67 -7.45 9.65
N PHE A 24 -35.42 -7.37 10.73
CA PHE A 24 -35.78 -6.11 11.38
C PHE A 24 -34.56 -5.43 12.01
N ILE A 25 -33.68 -6.20 12.68
CA ILE A 25 -32.40 -5.71 13.21
C ILE A 25 -31.51 -5.20 12.07
N LYS A 26 -31.39 -5.96 10.99
CA LYS A 26 -30.57 -5.58 9.81
C LYS A 26 -31.09 -4.32 9.13
N ALA A 27 -32.41 -4.16 8.99
CA ALA A 27 -33.02 -2.98 8.38
C ALA A 27 -32.83 -1.72 9.25
N ASN A 28 -33.00 -1.83 10.57
CA ASN A 28 -32.77 -0.71 11.48
C ASN A 28 -31.29 -0.37 11.61
N PHE A 29 -30.42 -1.36 11.61
CA PHE A 29 -28.97 -1.13 11.58
C PHE A 29 -28.53 -0.38 10.32
N HIS A 30 -29.12 -0.72 9.16
CA HIS A 30 -28.82 -0.01 7.91
C HIS A 30 -29.31 1.44 7.92
N LYS A 31 -30.49 1.72 8.48
CA LYS A 31 -31.00 3.09 8.66
C LYS A 31 -30.15 3.89 9.65
N PHE A 32 -29.75 3.26 10.75
CA PHE A 32 -28.88 3.89 11.75
C PHE A 32 -27.50 4.22 11.17
N THR A 33 -26.89 3.30 10.44
CA THR A 33 -25.58 3.55 9.78
C THR A 33 -25.69 4.63 8.70
N ALA A 34 -26.80 4.68 7.94
CA ALA A 34 -27.04 5.74 6.97
C ALA A 34 -27.20 7.11 7.63
N ALA A 35 -27.95 7.19 8.73
CA ALA A 35 -28.14 8.43 9.50
C ALA A 35 -26.81 8.90 10.11
N LEU A 36 -26.02 8.01 10.69
CA LEU A 36 -24.70 8.33 11.23
C LEU A 36 -23.75 8.82 10.13
N LEU A 37 -23.76 8.20 8.97
CA LEU A 37 -22.95 8.61 7.82
C LEU A 37 -23.38 9.99 7.31
N SER A 38 -24.69 10.25 7.21
CA SER A 38 -25.21 11.56 6.81
C SER A 38 -24.82 12.65 7.79
N LEU A 39 -24.91 12.38 9.09
CA LEU A 39 -24.45 13.31 10.12
C LEU A 39 -22.95 13.59 10.01
N ALA A 40 -22.14 12.55 9.80
CA ALA A 40 -20.70 12.68 9.61
C ALA A 40 -20.36 13.54 8.39
N ILE A 41 -21.09 13.38 7.27
CA ILE A 41 -20.91 14.20 6.07
C ILE A 41 -21.23 15.67 6.38
N VAL A 42 -22.34 15.95 7.06
CA VAL A 42 -22.73 17.31 7.44
C VAL A 42 -21.66 17.94 8.33
N ILE A 43 -21.15 17.21 9.32
CA ILE A 43 -20.07 17.69 10.20
C ILE A 43 -18.82 18.02 9.38
N VAL A 44 -18.41 17.14 8.45
CA VAL A 44 -17.26 17.39 7.58
C VAL A 44 -17.49 18.65 6.74
N CYS A 45 -18.68 18.82 6.12
CA CYS A 45 -18.99 20.01 5.35
C CYS A 45 -18.90 21.30 6.20
N ILE A 46 -19.42 21.27 7.41
CA ILE A 46 -19.35 22.41 8.35
C ILE A 46 -17.89 22.70 8.70
N MET A 47 -17.09 21.69 9.00
CA MET A 47 -15.66 21.86 9.29
C MET A 47 -14.89 22.44 8.11
N LEU A 48 -15.17 22.00 6.88
CA LEU A 48 -14.56 22.54 5.66
C LEU A 48 -14.88 24.02 5.45
N LEU A 49 -16.07 24.49 5.87
CA LEU A 49 -16.46 25.89 5.79
C LEU A 49 -15.82 26.74 6.89
N ILE A 50 -15.83 26.26 8.14
CA ILE A 50 -15.27 26.99 9.28
C ILE A 50 -13.74 27.10 9.17
N PHE A 51 -13.07 25.99 8.80
CA PHE A 51 -11.61 25.87 8.70
C PHE A 51 -11.14 25.92 7.23
N SER A 52 -11.74 26.79 6.43
CA SER A 52 -11.48 26.84 4.99
C SER A 52 -10.01 27.15 4.65
N LYS A 53 -9.35 27.98 5.45
CA LYS A 53 -7.94 28.32 5.28
C LYS A 53 -7.04 27.12 5.58
N GLU A 54 -7.23 26.47 6.72
CA GLU A 54 -6.46 25.29 7.14
C GLU A 54 -6.67 24.10 6.19
N CYS A 55 -7.89 23.97 5.66
CA CYS A 55 -8.23 23.03 4.61
C CYS A 55 -7.45 23.33 3.33
N ALA A 56 -7.41 24.58 2.89
CA ALA A 56 -6.68 24.99 1.69
C ALA A 56 -5.17 24.81 1.86
N ASP A 57 -4.61 25.21 3.01
CA ASP A 57 -3.19 25.02 3.32
C ASP A 57 -2.79 23.53 3.35
N GLY A 58 -3.65 22.69 3.94
CA GLY A 58 -3.50 21.25 3.94
C GLY A 58 -3.56 20.66 2.54
N ALA A 59 -4.53 21.07 1.71
CA ALA A 59 -4.64 20.64 0.33
C ALA A 59 -3.41 21.05 -0.51
N PHE A 60 -2.92 22.28 -0.31
CA PHE A 60 -1.71 22.77 -0.98
C PHE A 60 -0.47 21.95 -0.61
N SER A 61 -0.31 21.65 0.68
CA SER A 61 0.76 20.74 1.14
C SER A 61 0.66 19.36 0.50
N GLY A 62 -0.57 18.83 0.33
CA GLY A 62 -0.82 17.58 -0.41
C GLY A 62 -0.43 17.67 -1.88
N ILE A 63 -0.71 18.79 -2.54
CA ILE A 63 -0.30 19.04 -3.94
C ILE A 63 1.23 19.09 -4.06
N GLU A 64 1.90 19.82 -3.16
CA GLU A 64 3.38 19.87 -3.13
C GLU A 64 3.99 18.48 -2.96
N MET A 65 3.44 17.67 -2.07
CA MET A 65 3.87 16.28 -1.86
C MET A 65 3.68 15.45 -3.13
N CYS A 66 2.56 15.62 -3.84
CA CYS A 66 2.30 14.92 -5.09
C CYS A 66 3.33 15.30 -6.16
N ILE A 67 3.58 16.59 -6.36
CA ILE A 67 4.47 17.09 -7.42
C ILE A 67 5.93 16.78 -7.11
N ASN A 68 6.38 17.04 -5.89
CA ASN A 68 7.80 16.98 -5.53
C ASN A 68 8.27 15.56 -5.16
N VAL A 69 7.38 14.70 -4.67
CA VAL A 69 7.76 13.38 -4.15
C VAL A 69 7.04 12.25 -4.88
N LEU A 70 5.69 12.24 -4.89
CA LEU A 70 4.95 11.05 -5.31
C LEU A 70 5.01 10.84 -6.82
N ILE A 71 4.74 11.87 -7.63
CA ILE A 71 4.75 11.74 -9.09
C ILE A 71 6.14 11.33 -9.59
N PRO A 72 7.25 12.01 -9.25
CA PRO A 72 8.57 11.64 -9.74
C PRO A 72 9.02 10.26 -9.29
N SER A 73 8.65 9.84 -8.06
CA SER A 73 9.09 8.57 -7.50
C SER A 73 8.21 7.38 -7.89
N LEU A 74 6.90 7.55 -8.04
CA LEU A 74 5.97 6.43 -8.25
C LEU A 74 5.60 6.23 -9.71
N PHE A 75 5.38 7.31 -10.48
CA PHE A 75 4.85 7.22 -11.83
C PHE A 75 5.71 6.37 -12.78
N PRO A 76 7.06 6.54 -12.83
CA PRO A 76 7.90 5.69 -13.67
C PRO A 76 7.79 4.20 -13.31
N PHE A 77 7.82 3.88 -12.01
CA PHE A 77 7.67 2.49 -11.56
C PHE A 77 6.28 1.92 -11.85
N MET A 78 5.23 2.72 -11.75
CA MET A 78 3.87 2.31 -12.13
C MET A 78 3.78 1.98 -13.61
N ALA A 79 4.40 2.78 -14.47
CA ALA A 79 4.42 2.55 -15.92
C ALA A 79 5.21 1.26 -16.24
N VAL A 80 6.40 1.09 -15.67
CA VAL A 80 7.22 -0.13 -15.83
C VAL A 80 6.49 -1.37 -15.32
N SER A 81 5.82 -1.28 -14.18
CA SER A 81 5.05 -2.37 -13.60
C SER A 81 3.89 -2.81 -14.49
N SER A 82 3.07 -1.86 -14.94
CA SER A 82 1.99 -2.11 -15.90
C SER A 82 2.50 -2.72 -17.20
N PHE A 83 3.59 -2.17 -17.74
CA PHE A 83 4.24 -2.70 -18.95
C PHE A 83 4.71 -4.14 -18.75
N THR A 84 5.37 -4.44 -17.64
CA THR A 84 5.87 -5.80 -17.32
C THR A 84 4.75 -6.84 -17.34
N VAL A 85 3.57 -6.48 -16.83
CA VAL A 85 2.42 -7.39 -16.83
C VAL A 85 1.76 -7.48 -18.22
N LYS A 86 1.51 -6.35 -18.88
CA LYS A 86 0.78 -6.28 -20.17
C LYS A 86 1.55 -6.88 -21.33
N SER A 87 2.87 -6.73 -21.35
CA SER A 87 3.74 -7.34 -22.37
C SER A 87 3.95 -8.85 -22.17
N GLY A 88 3.56 -9.40 -20.99
CA GLY A 88 3.82 -10.80 -20.62
C GLY A 88 5.28 -11.08 -20.22
N ILE A 89 6.12 -10.05 -20.11
CA ILE A 89 7.53 -10.17 -19.69
C ILE A 89 7.62 -10.67 -18.24
N SER A 90 6.59 -10.46 -17.42
CA SER A 90 6.53 -10.97 -16.04
C SER A 90 6.80 -12.47 -15.92
N ASP A 91 6.32 -13.26 -16.87
CA ASP A 91 6.56 -14.70 -16.89
C ASP A 91 8.02 -15.04 -17.18
N PHE A 92 8.65 -14.29 -18.10
CA PHE A 92 10.05 -14.49 -18.47
C PHE A 92 10.97 -14.06 -17.32
N LEU A 93 10.77 -12.87 -16.77
CA LEU A 93 11.56 -12.37 -15.64
C LEU A 93 11.36 -13.20 -14.37
N GLY A 94 10.21 -13.81 -14.21
CA GLY A 94 9.89 -14.64 -13.06
C GLY A 94 10.54 -16.03 -13.09
N LYS A 95 10.88 -16.57 -14.27
CA LYS A 95 11.40 -17.94 -14.41
C LYS A 95 12.63 -18.25 -13.53
N PRO A 96 13.69 -17.42 -13.49
CA PRO A 96 14.87 -17.67 -12.65
C PRO A 96 14.52 -17.77 -11.16
N PHE A 97 13.54 -17.02 -10.72
CA PHE A 97 13.12 -16.93 -9.32
C PHE A 97 11.96 -17.87 -8.97
N GLY A 98 11.53 -18.70 -9.92
CA GLY A 98 10.34 -19.54 -9.77
C GLY A 98 10.43 -20.52 -8.61
N LYS A 99 11.61 -21.13 -8.37
CA LYS A 99 11.84 -22.02 -7.22
C LYS A 99 11.69 -21.25 -5.90
N ILE A 100 12.27 -20.04 -5.81
CA ILE A 100 12.21 -19.18 -4.62
C ILE A 100 10.77 -18.73 -4.37
N MET A 101 10.08 -18.21 -5.38
CA MET A 101 8.69 -17.76 -5.25
C MET A 101 7.77 -18.88 -4.77
N LYS A 102 7.90 -20.07 -5.34
CA LYS A 102 7.11 -21.24 -4.95
C LYS A 102 7.52 -21.77 -3.57
N SER A 103 8.82 -21.88 -3.29
CA SER A 103 9.33 -22.42 -2.03
C SER A 103 9.14 -21.48 -0.85
N VAL A 104 9.36 -20.17 -1.03
CA VAL A 104 9.32 -19.19 0.06
C VAL A 104 7.92 -18.61 0.25
N PHE A 105 7.24 -18.23 -0.84
CA PHE A 105 5.97 -17.51 -0.77
C PHE A 105 4.75 -18.34 -1.21
N GLY A 106 4.97 -19.49 -1.86
CA GLY A 106 3.88 -20.32 -2.41
C GLY A 106 3.10 -19.57 -3.50
N LEU A 107 3.80 -18.81 -4.34
CA LEU A 107 3.28 -18.04 -5.45
C LEU A 107 3.92 -18.44 -6.76
N SER A 108 3.21 -18.18 -7.86
CA SER A 108 3.72 -18.41 -9.22
C SER A 108 4.92 -17.51 -9.55
N PRO A 109 5.81 -17.93 -10.47
CA PRO A 109 7.02 -17.19 -10.83
C PRO A 109 6.76 -15.74 -11.28
N CYS A 110 5.63 -15.46 -11.92
CA CYS A 110 5.27 -14.13 -12.41
C CYS A 110 5.15 -13.06 -11.31
N PHE A 111 5.06 -13.45 -10.03
CA PHE A 111 5.06 -12.52 -8.91
C PHE A 111 6.45 -12.03 -8.51
N ALA A 112 7.54 -12.67 -8.97
CA ALA A 112 8.90 -12.23 -8.61
C ALA A 112 9.21 -10.79 -9.06
N PRO A 113 9.01 -10.41 -10.33
CA PRO A 113 9.21 -9.02 -10.75
C PRO A 113 8.25 -8.05 -10.05
N ILE A 114 7.05 -8.49 -9.69
CA ILE A 114 6.08 -7.65 -8.97
C ILE A 114 6.54 -7.38 -7.55
N LEU A 115 7.09 -8.37 -6.86
CA LEU A 115 7.68 -8.17 -5.54
C LEU A 115 8.82 -7.15 -5.59
N LEU A 116 9.71 -7.26 -6.58
CA LEU A 116 10.80 -6.31 -6.78
C LEU A 116 10.26 -4.89 -7.05
N LEU A 117 9.30 -4.76 -7.96
CA LEU A 117 8.69 -3.47 -8.30
C LEU A 117 7.88 -2.87 -7.14
N SER A 118 7.28 -3.70 -6.30
CA SER A 118 6.60 -3.28 -5.07
C SER A 118 7.58 -2.62 -4.08
N VAL A 119 8.73 -3.25 -3.88
CA VAL A 119 9.77 -2.76 -2.97
C VAL A 119 10.46 -1.50 -3.50
N THR A 120 10.73 -1.44 -4.80
CA THR A 120 11.43 -0.31 -5.43
C THR A 120 10.53 0.88 -5.70
N GLY A 121 9.29 0.63 -6.08
CA GLY A 121 8.34 1.69 -6.43
C GLY A 121 7.46 2.15 -5.26
N GLY A 122 7.25 1.30 -4.25
CA GLY A 122 6.46 1.66 -3.07
C GLY A 122 4.95 1.47 -3.25
N TYR A 123 4.17 2.02 -2.26
CA TYR A 123 2.71 1.97 -2.35
C TYR A 123 2.19 2.66 -3.62
N PRO A 124 1.15 2.22 -4.22
CA PRO A 124 0.40 0.97 -4.16
C PRO A 124 0.77 0.02 -5.30
N ILE A 125 2.02 0.08 -5.82
CA ILE A 125 2.44 -0.59 -7.06
C ILE A 125 2.24 -2.10 -6.99
N GLY A 126 2.61 -2.74 -5.87
CA GLY A 126 2.40 -4.17 -5.70
C GLY A 126 0.95 -4.59 -5.83
N ALA A 127 0.04 -3.86 -5.18
CA ALA A 127 -1.41 -4.12 -5.25
C ALA A 127 -1.97 -3.90 -6.66
N LYS A 128 -1.54 -2.81 -7.34
CA LYS A 128 -1.92 -2.53 -8.73
C LYS A 128 -1.48 -3.66 -9.66
N SER A 129 -0.23 -4.11 -9.55
CA SER A 129 0.31 -5.18 -10.39
C SER A 129 -0.38 -6.53 -10.13
N CYS A 130 -0.74 -6.83 -8.88
CA CYS A 130 -1.56 -8.00 -8.56
C CYS A 130 -2.93 -7.94 -9.25
N ASN A 131 -3.57 -6.77 -9.27
CA ASN A 131 -4.83 -6.58 -10.00
C ASN A 131 -4.66 -6.71 -11.53
N GLU A 132 -3.55 -6.25 -12.07
CA GLU A 132 -3.23 -6.39 -13.49
C GLU A 132 -2.97 -7.86 -13.87
N LEU A 133 -2.24 -8.63 -13.03
CA LEU A 133 -2.09 -10.08 -13.21
C LEU A 133 -3.44 -10.82 -13.14
N TYR A 134 -4.31 -10.40 -12.23
CA TYR A 134 -5.66 -10.93 -12.14
C TYR A 134 -6.47 -10.65 -13.41
N LYS A 135 -6.48 -9.40 -13.88
CA LYS A 135 -7.22 -8.98 -15.08
C LYS A 135 -6.70 -9.65 -16.35
N SER A 136 -5.40 -9.82 -16.47
CA SER A 136 -4.78 -10.50 -17.62
C SER A 136 -4.92 -12.03 -17.59
N GLY A 137 -5.45 -12.61 -16.50
CA GLY A 137 -5.52 -14.07 -16.33
C GLY A 137 -4.16 -14.78 -16.20
N ASN A 138 -3.08 -14.02 -15.98
CA ASN A 138 -1.73 -14.56 -15.86
C ASN A 138 -1.46 -15.24 -14.50
N ALA A 139 -2.27 -14.96 -13.48
CA ALA A 139 -2.20 -15.60 -12.17
C ALA A 139 -3.59 -15.93 -11.62
N GLY A 140 -3.65 -16.89 -10.72
CA GLY A 140 -4.91 -17.30 -10.07
C GLY A 140 -5.45 -16.20 -9.16
N THR A 141 -6.78 -16.08 -9.06
CA THR A 141 -7.45 -15.07 -8.22
C THR A 141 -6.97 -15.10 -6.77
N GLU A 142 -6.86 -16.31 -6.19
CA GLU A 142 -6.42 -16.45 -4.79
C GLU A 142 -4.94 -16.12 -4.60
N GLU A 143 -4.08 -16.41 -5.58
CA GLU A 143 -2.68 -15.97 -5.56
C GLU A 143 -2.59 -14.45 -5.58
N CYS A 144 -3.35 -13.77 -6.46
CA CYS A 144 -3.39 -12.32 -6.55
C CYS A 144 -3.90 -11.68 -5.25
N LYS A 145 -4.97 -12.22 -4.64
CA LYS A 145 -5.45 -11.76 -3.33
C LYS A 145 -4.39 -11.91 -2.25
N ARG A 146 -3.74 -13.07 -2.16
CA ARG A 146 -2.68 -13.33 -1.17
C ARG A 146 -1.48 -12.42 -1.35
N ALA A 147 -0.99 -12.27 -2.59
CA ALA A 147 0.12 -11.38 -2.91
C ALA A 147 -0.19 -9.94 -2.51
N SER A 148 -1.42 -9.46 -2.78
CA SER A 148 -1.87 -8.11 -2.43
C SER A 148 -1.87 -7.83 -0.92
N MET A 149 -1.90 -8.86 -0.06
CA MET A 149 -1.89 -8.67 1.40
C MET A 149 -0.52 -8.19 1.90
N PHE A 150 0.59 -8.66 1.30
CA PHE A 150 1.93 -8.38 1.81
C PHE A 150 2.83 -7.62 0.84
N MET A 151 2.57 -7.66 -0.49
CA MET A 151 3.34 -6.91 -1.49
C MET A 151 2.94 -5.43 -1.53
N VAL A 152 2.88 -4.81 -0.36
CA VAL A 152 2.55 -3.40 -0.16
C VAL A 152 3.51 -2.83 0.85
N CYS A 153 4.35 -1.90 0.43
CA CYS A 153 5.37 -1.29 1.28
C CYS A 153 5.71 0.13 0.82
N ALA A 154 6.32 0.90 1.70
CA ALA A 154 6.90 2.19 1.34
C ALA A 154 8.12 1.98 0.45
N GLY A 155 8.27 2.79 -0.58
CA GLY A 155 9.41 2.73 -1.49
C GLY A 155 10.59 3.61 -1.05
N PRO A 156 11.74 3.49 -1.76
CA PRO A 156 12.94 4.27 -1.47
C PRO A 156 12.71 5.79 -1.54
N GLY A 157 11.87 6.26 -2.47
CA GLY A 157 11.55 7.68 -2.59
C GLY A 157 10.92 8.25 -1.31
N PHE A 158 10.04 7.47 -0.66
CA PHE A 158 9.43 7.89 0.59
C PHE A 158 10.36 7.67 1.80
N LEU A 159 10.97 6.49 1.92
CA LEU A 159 11.79 6.18 3.11
C LEU A 159 13.16 6.85 3.09
N VAL A 160 13.86 6.83 1.95
CA VAL A 160 15.23 7.37 1.88
C VAL A 160 15.21 8.85 1.56
N SER A 161 14.44 9.28 0.54
CA SER A 161 14.45 10.69 0.13
C SER A 161 13.62 11.56 1.07
N PHE A 162 12.36 11.21 1.30
CA PHE A 162 11.48 12.05 2.13
C PHE A 162 11.80 11.91 3.62
N ILE A 163 11.77 10.70 4.19
CA ILE A 163 12.00 10.54 5.64
C ILE A 163 13.48 10.73 5.97
N GLY A 164 14.37 9.99 5.31
CA GLY A 164 15.81 10.04 5.62
C GLY A 164 16.41 11.40 5.34
N MET A 165 16.30 11.90 4.11
CA MET A 165 16.96 13.13 3.71
C MET A 165 16.19 14.40 4.09
N SER A 166 14.88 14.48 3.78
CA SER A 166 14.15 15.73 3.99
C SER A 166 13.73 15.95 5.45
N ILE A 167 13.45 14.91 6.22
CA ILE A 167 13.01 15.03 7.61
C ILE A 167 14.18 14.91 8.59
N TYR A 168 14.96 13.83 8.50
CA TYR A 168 16.05 13.59 9.44
C TYR A 168 17.41 14.15 9.00
N ASN A 169 17.51 14.63 7.74
CA ASN A 169 18.76 15.04 7.12
C ASN A 169 19.86 13.96 7.21
N ASP A 170 19.44 12.69 7.23
CA ASP A 170 20.33 11.54 7.32
C ASP A 170 19.87 10.38 6.44
N LYS A 171 20.61 10.13 5.37
CA LYS A 171 20.35 9.05 4.42
C LYS A 171 20.44 7.66 5.06
N LYS A 172 21.28 7.47 6.08
CA LYS A 172 21.46 6.17 6.75
C LYS A 172 20.17 5.73 7.44
N ILE A 173 19.48 6.66 8.11
CA ILE A 173 18.17 6.40 8.74
C ILE A 173 17.19 5.88 7.68
N GLY A 174 17.09 6.57 6.56
CA GLY A 174 16.20 6.14 5.46
C GLY A 174 16.54 4.76 4.89
N ILE A 175 17.83 4.44 4.75
CA ILE A 175 18.30 3.12 4.29
C ILE A 175 17.97 2.04 5.32
N ILE A 176 18.19 2.27 6.61
CA ILE A 176 17.84 1.33 7.67
C ILE A 176 16.33 1.06 7.64
N MET A 177 15.50 2.09 7.54
CA MET A 177 14.04 1.94 7.45
C MET A 177 13.63 1.15 6.19
N LEU A 178 14.28 1.39 5.05
CA LEU A 178 14.02 0.65 3.81
C LEU A 178 14.37 -0.84 3.95
N CYS A 179 15.55 -1.16 4.48
CA CYS A 179 15.94 -2.55 4.74
C CYS A 179 14.96 -3.24 5.71
N SER A 180 14.55 -2.53 6.75
CA SER A 180 13.57 -3.00 7.73
C SER A 180 12.21 -3.28 7.10
N GLN A 181 11.78 -2.41 6.20
CA GLN A 181 10.52 -2.57 5.46
C GLN A 181 10.58 -3.78 4.51
N ILE A 182 11.70 -3.99 3.82
CA ILE A 182 11.91 -5.15 2.96
C ILE A 182 11.84 -6.45 3.77
N LEU A 183 12.53 -6.51 4.91
CA LEU A 183 12.49 -7.67 5.81
C LEU A 183 11.05 -7.93 6.32
N SER A 184 10.32 -6.89 6.67
CA SER A 184 8.91 -6.98 7.07
C SER A 184 8.04 -7.61 5.97
N VAL A 185 8.21 -7.17 4.71
CA VAL A 185 7.49 -7.73 3.55
C VAL A 185 7.83 -9.21 3.35
N LEU A 186 9.10 -9.58 3.44
CA LEU A 186 9.53 -10.97 3.26
C LEU A 186 8.95 -11.88 4.36
N ILE A 187 9.02 -11.46 5.62
CA ILE A 187 8.48 -12.23 6.76
C ILE A 187 6.97 -12.38 6.66
N THR A 188 6.25 -11.30 6.35
CA THR A 188 4.79 -11.37 6.19
C THR A 188 4.39 -12.21 4.98
N GLY A 189 5.19 -12.24 3.93
CA GLY A 189 5.00 -13.14 2.79
C GLY A 189 5.18 -14.61 3.15
N ILE A 190 6.21 -14.94 3.94
CA ILE A 190 6.42 -16.29 4.48
C ILE A 190 5.26 -16.70 5.39
N ALA A 191 4.88 -15.83 6.33
CA ALA A 191 3.74 -16.06 7.22
C ALA A 191 2.44 -16.30 6.42
N ASN A 192 2.21 -15.51 5.37
CA ASN A 192 1.06 -15.69 4.47
C ASN A 192 1.03 -17.09 3.84
N LYS A 193 2.19 -17.63 3.41
CA LYS A 193 2.29 -18.99 2.90
C LYS A 193 1.92 -20.02 3.98
N ILE A 194 2.45 -19.87 5.19
CA ILE A 194 2.21 -20.80 6.30
C ILE A 194 0.73 -20.84 6.67
N ILE A 195 0.10 -19.68 6.81
CA ILE A 195 -1.34 -19.55 7.18
C ILE A 195 -2.24 -20.19 6.10
N ASN A 196 -1.84 -20.11 4.84
CA ASN A 196 -2.61 -20.66 3.72
C ASN A 196 -2.12 -22.05 3.25
N ARG A 197 -1.36 -22.75 4.08
CA ARG A 197 -0.83 -24.08 3.80
C ARG A 197 -2.01 -25.06 3.62
N GLY A 198 -1.97 -25.87 2.54
CA GLY A 198 -3.03 -26.85 2.23
C GLY A 198 -4.18 -26.33 1.38
N LYS A 199 -4.29 -25.04 1.10
CA LYS A 199 -5.22 -24.55 0.08
C LYS A 199 -4.65 -24.84 -1.31
N ILE A 200 -5.36 -25.65 -2.10
CA ILE A 200 -4.99 -25.91 -3.50
C ILE A 200 -5.29 -24.63 -4.28
N PHE A 201 -4.25 -23.96 -4.73
CA PHE A 201 -4.41 -22.82 -5.63
C PHE A 201 -4.45 -23.34 -7.06
N VAL A 202 -5.58 -23.16 -7.71
CA VAL A 202 -5.71 -23.43 -9.13
C VAL A 202 -4.82 -22.41 -9.85
N THR A 203 -3.66 -22.89 -10.29
CA THR A 203 -2.83 -22.12 -11.24
C THR A 203 -3.72 -21.80 -12.43
N ALA A 204 -3.73 -20.56 -12.88
CA ALA A 204 -4.49 -20.18 -14.06
C ALA A 204 -4.11 -21.15 -15.18
N LYS A 205 -5.08 -21.99 -15.61
CA LYS A 205 -4.93 -22.78 -16.82
C LYS A 205 -4.61 -21.77 -17.92
N GLY A 206 -3.50 -21.95 -18.61
CA GLY A 206 -3.01 -21.02 -19.63
C GLY A 206 -4.12 -20.54 -20.54
N SER A 207 -4.76 -19.47 -20.12
CA SER A 207 -5.63 -18.65 -20.96
C SER A 207 -4.78 -18.22 -22.14
N ASN A 208 -5.31 -18.26 -23.35
CA ASN A 208 -4.65 -17.75 -24.54
C ASN A 208 -4.10 -16.37 -24.23
N LYS A 209 -2.79 -16.31 -23.93
CA LYS A 209 -2.12 -15.08 -23.54
C LYS A 209 -2.17 -14.15 -24.73
N ILE A 210 -3.08 -13.20 -24.73
CA ILE A 210 -3.07 -12.11 -25.68
C ILE A 210 -1.84 -11.28 -25.32
N ARG A 211 -0.72 -11.59 -25.94
CA ARG A 211 0.48 -10.77 -25.89
C ARG A 211 0.22 -9.56 -26.77
N LEU A 212 0.05 -8.42 -26.16
CA LEU A 212 -0.02 -7.17 -26.90
C LEU A 212 1.34 -6.89 -27.58
N SER A 213 1.33 -6.23 -28.72
CA SER A 213 2.58 -5.73 -29.32
C SER A 213 3.29 -4.80 -28.33
N PHE A 214 4.62 -4.69 -28.44
CA PHE A 214 5.43 -3.83 -27.56
C PHE A 214 4.86 -2.41 -27.45
N THR A 215 4.61 -1.76 -28.57
CA THR A 215 4.11 -0.39 -28.64
C THR A 215 2.74 -0.26 -27.96
N LYS A 216 1.83 -1.20 -28.21
CA LYS A 216 0.51 -1.20 -27.57
C LYS A 216 0.60 -1.42 -26.07
N SER A 217 1.44 -2.34 -25.63
CA SER A 217 1.70 -2.58 -24.20
C SER A 217 2.24 -1.34 -23.51
N LEU A 218 3.16 -0.61 -24.15
CA LEU A 218 3.76 0.60 -23.60
C LEU A 218 2.73 1.73 -23.46
N VAL A 219 1.96 2.00 -24.52
CA VAL A 219 0.93 3.04 -24.52
C VAL A 219 -0.12 2.77 -23.44
N GLU A 220 -0.63 1.55 -23.40
CA GLU A 220 -1.61 1.15 -22.37
C GLU A 220 -1.04 1.19 -20.96
N ALA A 221 0.25 0.84 -20.78
CA ALA A 221 0.90 0.90 -19.48
C ALA A 221 1.04 2.33 -18.95
N VAL A 222 1.45 3.26 -19.81
CA VAL A 222 1.55 4.70 -19.46
C VAL A 222 0.16 5.27 -19.13
N TYR A 223 -0.86 4.93 -19.93
CA TYR A 223 -2.23 5.37 -19.67
C TYR A 223 -2.79 4.87 -18.35
N ASP A 224 -2.59 3.58 -18.03
CA ASP A 224 -3.04 3.00 -16.76
C ASP A 224 -2.22 3.52 -15.57
N ALA A 225 -0.93 3.81 -15.76
CA ALA A 225 -0.10 4.47 -14.75
C ALA A 225 -0.61 5.88 -14.46
N SER A 226 -0.96 6.65 -15.49
CA SER A 226 -1.51 8.01 -15.35
C SER A 226 -2.83 8.01 -14.57
N LYS A 227 -3.75 7.11 -14.90
CA LYS A 227 -5.01 6.96 -14.15
C LYS A 227 -4.77 6.61 -12.67
N GLY A 228 -3.87 5.65 -12.42
CA GLY A 228 -3.50 5.25 -11.07
C GLY A 228 -2.87 6.41 -10.30
N MET A 229 -1.96 7.15 -10.93
CA MET A 229 -1.29 8.30 -10.31
C MET A 229 -2.26 9.42 -9.97
N PHE A 230 -3.17 9.74 -10.89
CA PHE A 230 -4.23 10.73 -10.63
C PHE A 230 -5.09 10.34 -9.41
N SER A 231 -5.49 9.08 -9.32
CA SER A 231 -6.24 8.58 -8.16
C SER A 231 -5.45 8.72 -6.85
N ILE A 232 -4.15 8.36 -6.85
CA ILE A 232 -3.28 8.49 -5.68
C ILE A 232 -3.18 9.96 -5.23
N CYS A 233 -2.90 10.88 -6.16
CA CYS A 233 -2.82 12.31 -5.87
C CYS A 233 -4.14 12.84 -5.31
N SER A 234 -5.29 12.43 -5.87
CA SER A 234 -6.60 12.84 -5.37
C SER A 234 -6.83 12.42 -3.93
N PHE A 235 -6.46 11.18 -3.55
CA PHE A 235 -6.54 10.74 -2.15
C PHE A 235 -5.59 11.53 -1.25
N VAL A 236 -4.34 11.74 -1.67
CA VAL A 236 -3.36 12.49 -0.87
C VAL A 236 -3.87 13.91 -0.61
N ILE A 237 -4.31 14.62 -1.64
CA ILE A 237 -4.81 16.00 -1.51
C ILE A 237 -6.03 16.05 -0.58
N ALA A 238 -7.01 15.15 -0.77
CA ALA A 238 -8.22 15.12 0.06
C ALA A 238 -7.92 14.81 1.53
N PHE A 239 -7.04 13.84 1.78
CA PHE A 239 -6.65 13.47 3.15
C PHE A 239 -5.76 14.54 3.79
N SER A 240 -4.85 15.18 3.04
CA SER A 240 -4.02 16.28 3.54
C SER A 240 -4.86 17.52 3.88
N ALA A 241 -5.91 17.82 3.10
CA ALA A 241 -6.86 18.88 3.42
C ALA A 241 -7.53 18.68 4.78
N VAL A 242 -8.04 17.47 5.03
CA VAL A 242 -8.64 17.12 6.33
C VAL A 242 -7.59 17.06 7.45
N ALA A 243 -6.37 16.57 7.16
CA ALA A 243 -5.27 16.56 8.12
C ALA A 243 -4.85 17.98 8.53
N GLY A 244 -4.93 18.96 7.62
CA GLY A 244 -4.75 20.39 7.93
C GLY A 244 -5.73 20.87 9.01
N ILE A 245 -7.02 20.58 8.84
CA ILE A 245 -8.05 20.90 9.84
C ILE A 245 -7.78 20.19 11.17
N LEU A 246 -7.52 18.88 11.12
CA LEU A 246 -7.24 18.09 12.33
C LEU A 246 -6.01 18.61 13.08
N SER A 247 -5.01 19.11 12.36
CA SER A 247 -3.81 19.68 12.97
C SER A 247 -4.07 20.97 13.74
N THR A 248 -5.14 21.69 13.42
CA THR A 248 -5.54 22.92 14.10
C THR A 248 -6.49 22.64 15.26
N VAL A 249 -7.43 21.72 15.08
CA VAL A 249 -8.46 21.39 16.09
C VAL A 249 -7.90 20.58 17.25
N LEU A 250 -6.87 19.73 17.00
CA LEU A 250 -6.29 18.91 18.04
C LEU A 250 -5.13 19.65 18.73
N ASP A 251 -5.17 19.64 20.06
CA ASP A 251 -4.08 20.17 20.89
C ASP A 251 -2.75 19.42 20.64
N ASP A 252 -1.65 20.16 20.74
CA ASP A 252 -0.33 19.61 20.56
C ASP A 252 -0.01 18.55 21.63
N GLY A 253 0.13 17.30 21.20
CA GLY A 253 0.38 16.17 22.08
C GLY A 253 0.46 14.85 21.36
N PHE A 254 0.47 13.80 22.17
CA PHE A 254 0.50 12.42 21.67
C PHE A 254 -0.75 12.08 20.84
N VAL A 255 -1.93 12.54 21.28
CA VAL A 255 -3.22 12.28 20.60
C VAL A 255 -3.21 12.84 19.17
N LYS A 256 -2.81 14.10 18.99
CA LYS A 256 -2.66 14.72 17.67
C LYS A 256 -1.73 13.93 16.79
N THR A 257 -0.55 13.58 17.31
CA THR A 257 0.46 12.78 16.57
C THR A 257 -0.09 11.42 16.15
N ALA A 258 -0.78 10.72 17.04
CA ALA A 258 -1.38 9.42 16.77
C ALA A 258 -2.49 9.51 15.71
N VAL A 259 -3.41 10.47 15.85
CA VAL A 259 -4.52 10.67 14.91
C VAL A 259 -3.98 10.99 13.51
N LEU A 260 -3.07 11.95 13.38
CA LEU A 260 -2.48 12.31 12.09
C LEU A 260 -1.71 11.15 11.47
N SER A 261 -0.96 10.38 12.27
CA SER A 261 -0.21 9.21 11.81
C SER A 261 -1.09 8.08 11.30
N ILE A 262 -2.27 7.89 11.91
CA ILE A 262 -3.24 6.90 11.45
C ILE A 262 -3.97 7.40 10.21
N PHE A 263 -4.26 8.69 10.14
CA PHE A 263 -5.07 9.27 9.09
C PHE A 263 -4.30 9.43 7.78
N GLU A 264 -3.15 10.14 7.79
CA GLU A 264 -2.36 10.47 6.59
C GLU A 264 -0.86 10.31 6.89
N VAL A 265 -0.20 9.45 6.11
CA VAL A 265 1.16 9.00 6.37
C VAL A 265 2.21 10.11 6.29
N CYS A 266 2.08 11.06 5.37
CA CYS A 266 3.10 12.11 5.16
C CYS A 266 3.08 13.12 6.30
N THR A 267 1.89 13.64 6.64
CA THR A 267 1.67 14.53 7.77
C THR A 267 1.98 13.82 9.09
N GLY A 268 1.56 12.55 9.19
CA GLY A 268 1.81 11.71 10.36
C GLY A 268 3.30 11.51 10.62
N VAL A 269 4.07 11.15 9.61
CA VAL A 269 5.52 10.98 9.72
C VAL A 269 6.20 12.30 10.09
N LYS A 270 5.82 13.43 9.46
CA LYS A 270 6.36 14.75 9.76
C LYS A 270 6.07 15.14 11.22
N THR A 271 4.85 14.91 11.71
CA THR A 271 4.49 15.22 13.10
C THR A 271 5.14 14.25 14.10
N ALA A 272 5.20 12.95 13.75
CA ALA A 272 5.81 11.94 14.60
C ALA A 272 7.33 12.13 14.73
N SER A 273 8.02 12.54 13.66
CA SER A 273 9.47 12.70 13.66
C SER A 273 9.99 13.74 14.66
N SER A 274 9.19 14.74 14.99
CA SER A 274 9.53 15.77 15.99
C SER A 274 9.24 15.37 17.44
N LYS A 275 8.50 14.28 17.66
CA LYS A 275 7.97 13.92 19.00
C LYS A 275 8.26 12.47 19.41
N LEU A 276 8.53 11.60 18.44
CA LEU A 276 8.68 10.17 18.66
C LEU A 276 10.04 9.67 18.14
N PRO A 277 10.55 8.56 18.68
CA PRO A 277 11.80 7.97 18.21
C PRO A 277 11.65 7.41 16.79
N VAL A 278 12.78 7.25 16.08
CA VAL A 278 12.87 6.81 14.68
C VAL A 278 12.10 5.51 14.43
N TRP A 279 12.16 4.54 15.34
CA TRP A 279 11.42 3.27 15.19
C TRP A 279 9.90 3.46 15.20
N ALA A 280 9.39 4.43 15.95
CA ALA A 280 7.95 4.74 15.94
C ALA A 280 7.53 5.41 14.62
N VAL A 281 8.39 6.27 14.05
CA VAL A 281 8.18 6.82 12.69
C VAL A 281 8.22 5.70 11.64
N ALA A 282 9.10 4.71 11.81
CA ALA A 282 9.14 3.54 10.96
C ALA A 282 7.86 2.69 11.04
N PHE A 283 7.23 2.61 12.23
CA PHE A 283 5.90 2.01 12.36
C PHE A 283 4.87 2.75 11.50
N VAL A 284 4.82 4.08 11.60
CA VAL A 284 3.87 4.91 10.82
C VAL A 284 4.07 4.70 9.33
N ALA A 285 5.31 4.74 8.86
CA ALA A 285 5.64 4.46 7.47
C ALA A 285 5.30 3.01 7.07
N GLY A 286 5.59 2.02 7.91
CA GLY A 286 5.26 0.62 7.67
C GLY A 286 3.76 0.36 7.63
N PHE A 287 2.96 0.99 8.49
CA PHE A 287 1.50 0.92 8.49
C PHE A 287 0.88 1.63 7.28
N GLY A 288 1.37 2.84 6.94
CA GLY A 288 0.98 3.61 5.76
C GLY A 288 -0.23 4.54 5.94
N GLY A 289 -0.92 4.50 7.07
CA GLY A 289 -2.10 5.33 7.32
C GLY A 289 -3.34 4.96 6.48
N ILE A 290 -4.50 5.46 6.88
CA ILE A 290 -5.79 5.19 6.22
C ILE A 290 -5.79 5.69 4.77
N CYS A 291 -5.18 6.85 4.50
CA CYS A 291 -5.06 7.41 3.15
C CYS A 291 -4.46 6.39 2.17
N VAL A 292 -3.32 5.77 2.53
CA VAL A 292 -2.67 4.74 1.69
C VAL A 292 -3.55 3.50 1.54
N HIS A 293 -4.29 3.09 2.57
CA HIS A 293 -5.21 1.96 2.47
C HIS A 293 -6.30 2.21 1.42
N PHE A 294 -6.88 3.42 1.40
CA PHE A 294 -7.85 3.78 0.37
C PHE A 294 -7.24 3.85 -1.04
N GLN A 295 -6.01 4.35 -1.17
CA GLN A 295 -5.26 4.30 -2.44
C GLN A 295 -5.10 2.86 -2.93
N ILE A 296 -4.74 1.93 -2.03
CA ILE A 296 -4.59 0.51 -2.36
C ILE A 296 -5.93 -0.09 -2.80
N PHE A 297 -7.01 0.17 -2.06
CA PHE A 297 -8.33 -0.33 -2.44
C PHE A 297 -8.81 0.22 -3.79
N SER A 298 -8.46 1.46 -4.12
CA SER A 298 -8.75 2.07 -5.42
C SER A 298 -8.07 1.33 -6.57
N VAL A 299 -6.79 0.99 -6.44
CA VAL A 299 -6.04 0.29 -7.50
C VAL A 299 -6.30 -1.21 -7.58
N LEU A 300 -6.79 -1.84 -6.52
CA LEU A 300 -7.21 -3.24 -6.53
C LEU A 300 -8.45 -3.47 -7.41
N GLY A 301 -9.30 -2.47 -7.59
CA GLY A 301 -10.45 -2.52 -8.49
C GLY A 301 -11.36 -3.71 -8.22
N ASN A 302 -11.43 -4.66 -9.18
CA ASN A 302 -12.29 -5.84 -9.09
C ASN A 302 -11.70 -6.98 -8.23
N LEU A 303 -10.44 -6.92 -7.84
CA LEU A 303 -9.82 -7.90 -6.97
C LEU A 303 -10.30 -7.71 -5.52
N LYS A 304 -11.42 -8.36 -5.18
CA LYS A 304 -12.01 -8.25 -3.84
C LYS A 304 -11.15 -8.97 -2.80
N ILE A 305 -10.58 -8.22 -1.88
CA ILE A 305 -9.83 -8.72 -0.71
C ILE A 305 -10.61 -8.48 0.59
N ASN A 306 -10.29 -9.25 1.62
CA ASN A 306 -10.82 -8.99 2.97
C ASN A 306 -10.08 -7.79 3.57
N LYS A 307 -10.79 -6.66 3.72
CA LYS A 307 -10.24 -5.41 4.21
C LYS A 307 -9.70 -5.53 5.64
N LEU A 308 -10.42 -6.26 6.52
CA LEU A 308 -9.99 -6.44 7.92
C LEU A 308 -8.68 -7.21 8.00
N ILE A 309 -8.56 -8.31 7.25
CA ILE A 309 -7.31 -9.09 7.18
C ILE A 309 -6.19 -8.22 6.60
N PHE A 310 -6.47 -7.39 5.60
CA PHE A 310 -5.50 -6.47 5.04
C PHE A 310 -4.99 -5.48 6.11
N PHE A 311 -5.88 -4.87 6.91
CA PHE A 311 -5.49 -4.01 8.03
C PHE A 311 -4.59 -4.73 9.04
N CYS A 312 -4.90 -5.98 9.40
CA CYS A 312 -4.04 -6.79 10.27
C CYS A 312 -2.64 -6.98 9.68
N TYR A 313 -2.53 -7.28 8.37
CA TYR A 313 -1.23 -7.36 7.70
C TYR A 313 -0.46 -6.04 7.76
N ARG A 314 -1.12 -4.90 7.59
CA ARG A 314 -0.50 -3.58 7.67
C ARG A 314 0.03 -3.27 9.07
N ILE A 315 -0.75 -3.59 10.11
CA ILE A 315 -0.32 -3.44 11.52
C ILE A 315 0.92 -4.31 11.78
N ILE A 316 0.89 -5.58 11.38
CA ILE A 316 2.02 -6.50 11.56
C ILE A 316 3.26 -5.99 10.80
N GLN A 317 3.11 -5.53 9.57
CA GLN A 317 4.22 -4.96 8.79
C GLN A 317 4.77 -3.69 9.44
N GLY A 318 3.92 -2.83 10.01
CA GLY A 318 4.33 -1.66 10.77
C GLY A 318 5.16 -2.03 11.99
N ILE A 319 4.68 -3.00 12.79
CA ILE A 319 5.39 -3.51 13.99
C ILE A 319 6.74 -4.11 13.61
N LEU A 320 6.80 -4.96 12.58
CA LEU A 320 8.05 -5.56 12.12
C LEU A 320 9.02 -4.51 11.60
N THR A 321 8.54 -3.51 10.85
CA THR A 321 9.37 -2.42 10.35
C THR A 321 9.95 -1.61 11.51
N ALA A 322 9.14 -1.30 12.53
CA ALA A 322 9.60 -0.63 13.74
C ALA A 322 10.67 -1.44 14.48
N LEU A 323 10.41 -2.74 14.68
CA LEU A 323 11.34 -3.63 15.37
C LEU A 323 12.69 -3.72 14.65
N PHE A 324 12.68 -3.95 13.33
CA PHE A 324 13.93 -4.04 12.57
C PHE A 324 14.63 -2.69 12.45
N THR A 325 13.89 -1.58 12.39
CA THR A 325 14.48 -0.25 12.43
C THR A 325 15.16 0.00 13.79
N TYR A 326 14.50 -0.37 14.89
CA TYR A 326 15.11 -0.28 16.23
C TYR A 326 16.41 -1.08 16.32
N ILE A 327 16.40 -2.34 15.87
CA ILE A 327 17.60 -3.19 15.83
C ILE A 327 18.68 -2.59 14.92
N GLY A 328 18.29 -2.12 13.73
CA GLY A 328 19.22 -1.48 12.79
C GLY A 328 19.85 -0.21 13.36
N MET A 329 19.08 0.59 14.09
CA MET A 329 19.62 1.77 14.78
C MET A 329 20.61 1.39 15.88
N LEU A 330 20.36 0.33 16.65
CA LEU A 330 21.30 -0.18 17.67
C LEU A 330 22.61 -0.68 17.07
N ILE A 331 22.56 -1.27 15.86
CA ILE A 331 23.77 -1.83 15.22
C ILE A 331 24.59 -0.76 14.49
N PHE A 332 23.92 0.16 13.78
CA PHE A 332 24.59 1.09 12.85
C PHE A 332 24.71 2.52 13.38
N TYR A 333 24.10 2.84 14.53
CA TYR A 333 24.20 4.12 15.20
C TYR A 333 24.73 3.95 16.63
N ASP A 334 25.60 4.85 17.04
CA ASP A 334 25.98 4.94 18.44
C ASP A 334 24.76 5.24 19.32
N THR A 335 24.66 4.55 20.44
CA THR A 335 23.48 4.55 21.34
C THR A 335 23.05 5.94 21.82
N LYS A 336 23.91 6.96 21.72
CA LYS A 336 23.60 8.34 22.10
C LYS A 336 22.68 9.05 21.12
N SER A 337 22.62 8.66 19.84
CA SER A 337 21.81 9.32 18.81
C SER A 337 20.44 8.71 18.58
N VAL A 338 20.15 7.54 19.15
CA VAL A 338 18.86 6.83 18.98
C VAL A 338 17.67 7.59 19.59
N PHE A 339 17.94 8.46 20.57
CA PHE A 339 16.93 9.24 21.32
C PHE A 339 16.94 10.73 21.03
N SER A 340 17.83 11.22 20.16
CA SER A 340 17.87 12.64 19.81
C SER A 340 16.73 13.02 18.88
N VAL A 341 15.86 13.89 19.35
CA VAL A 341 14.85 14.59 18.53
C VAL A 341 15.63 15.61 17.68
N GLY A 342 15.75 15.34 16.38
CA GLY A 342 16.39 16.26 15.45
C GLY A 342 15.57 17.54 15.32
N THR A 343 16.16 18.69 15.65
CA THR A 343 15.61 20.00 15.32
C THR A 343 15.65 20.17 13.80
N VAL A 344 14.48 20.31 13.21
CA VAL A 344 14.32 20.47 11.76
C VAL A 344 14.77 21.87 11.37
N SER A 345 15.98 21.98 10.79
CA SER A 345 16.37 23.14 10.00
C SER A 345 15.91 22.90 8.57
N GLY A 346 14.88 23.61 8.13
CA GLY A 346 14.35 23.50 6.78
C GLY A 346 15.36 24.03 5.75
N SER A 347 15.97 23.13 5.00
CA SER A 347 16.62 23.45 3.74
C SER A 347 16.05 22.49 2.68
N SER A 348 15.37 23.05 1.70
CA SER A 348 14.90 22.33 0.51
C SER A 348 16.09 21.89 -0.32
N VAL A 349 16.47 20.62 -0.20
CA VAL A 349 17.47 20.04 -1.09
C VAL A 349 16.76 19.34 -2.23
N TYR A 350 16.77 19.97 -3.39
CA TYR A 350 16.52 19.35 -4.67
C TYR A 350 17.66 18.35 -4.96
N GLY A 351 17.52 17.13 -4.51
CA GLY A 351 18.40 16.02 -4.79
C GLY A 351 17.64 14.93 -5.53
N GLY A 352 17.44 15.09 -6.83
CA GLY A 352 17.12 13.96 -7.70
C GLY A 352 18.23 12.93 -7.52
N THR A 353 17.94 11.85 -6.81
CA THR A 353 18.97 10.92 -6.37
C THR A 353 19.56 10.20 -7.58
N ALA A 354 20.88 10.33 -7.76
CA ALA A 354 21.66 9.54 -8.70
C ALA A 354 21.34 8.03 -8.61
N PHE A 355 20.82 7.57 -7.48
CA PHE A 355 20.42 6.19 -7.25
C PHE A 355 19.13 5.81 -7.99
N SER A 356 18.13 6.70 -8.09
CA SER A 356 16.95 6.45 -8.94
C SER A 356 17.32 6.51 -10.42
N GLY A 357 18.25 7.38 -10.79
CA GLY A 357 18.82 7.42 -12.14
C GLY A 357 19.64 6.17 -12.46
N ILE A 358 20.49 5.70 -11.53
CA ILE A 358 21.29 4.47 -11.71
C ILE A 358 20.40 3.24 -11.75
N ALA A 359 19.38 3.13 -10.89
CA ALA A 359 18.41 2.03 -10.94
C ALA A 359 17.60 2.04 -12.23
N LEU A 360 17.20 3.23 -12.71
CA LEU A 360 16.47 3.39 -13.98
C LEU A 360 17.39 3.05 -15.17
N THR A 361 18.66 3.49 -15.17
CA THR A 361 19.63 3.15 -16.22
C THR A 361 20.02 1.68 -16.19
N ALA A 362 20.21 1.07 -15.04
CA ALA A 362 20.45 -0.37 -14.92
C ALA A 362 19.27 -1.20 -15.41
N LEU A 363 18.03 -0.79 -15.07
CA LEU A 363 16.79 -1.41 -15.57
C LEU A 363 16.63 -1.21 -17.10
N MET A 364 17.00 -0.05 -17.62
CA MET A 364 16.97 0.25 -19.05
C MET A 364 18.03 -0.53 -19.82
N ILE A 365 19.24 -0.68 -19.29
CA ILE A 365 20.32 -1.52 -19.87
C ILE A 365 19.93 -3.00 -19.85
N CYS A 366 19.39 -3.49 -18.74
CA CYS A 366 18.89 -4.86 -18.63
C CYS A 366 17.73 -5.12 -19.62
N PHE A 367 16.86 -4.13 -19.77
CA PHE A 367 15.75 -4.15 -20.72
C PHE A 367 16.24 -4.16 -22.18
N LEU A 368 17.23 -3.34 -22.54
CA LEU A 368 17.83 -3.29 -23.89
C LEU A 368 18.59 -4.61 -24.20
N PHE A 369 19.23 -5.19 -23.22
CA PHE A 369 19.92 -6.50 -23.36
C PHE A 369 18.90 -7.64 -23.58
N LEU A 370 17.78 -7.61 -22.90
CA LEU A 370 16.68 -8.55 -23.08
C LEU A 370 15.98 -8.38 -24.43
N LEU A 371 15.82 -7.14 -24.92
CA LEU A 371 15.29 -6.87 -26.25
C LEU A 371 16.21 -7.39 -27.37
N LYS A 372 17.53 -7.24 -27.19
CA LYS A 372 18.53 -7.76 -28.17
C LYS A 372 18.47 -9.30 -28.26
N ASN A 373 18.35 -9.98 -27.12
CA ASN A 373 18.22 -11.44 -27.10
C ASN A 373 16.86 -11.95 -27.62
N TYR A 374 15.78 -11.16 -27.43
CA TYR A 374 14.45 -11.51 -27.92
C TYR A 374 14.33 -11.37 -29.46
N ARG A 375 15.14 -10.50 -30.07
CA ARG A 375 15.17 -10.29 -31.52
C ARG A 375 16.03 -11.35 -32.27
N ASN A 376 16.87 -12.06 -31.55
CA ASN A 376 17.76 -13.08 -32.10
C ASN A 376 17.26 -14.54 -31.92
N ASN A 377 16.07 -14.72 -31.32
CA ASN A 377 15.29 -15.97 -31.28
C ASN A 377 13.93 -15.75 -31.98
#